data_aada04609da2f2a84e175681dce62b48
#
_entry.id   aada04609da2f2a84e175681dce62b48
#
_cell.length_a   1.000
_cell.length_b   1.000
_cell.length_c   1.000
_cell.angle_alpha   90.00
_cell.angle_beta   90.00
_cell.angle_gamma   90.00
#
_symmetry.space_group_name_H-M   'P 1'
#
loop_
_entity.id
_entity.type
_entity.pdbx_description
1 polymer ?
#
loop_
_entity_poly.entity_id
_entity_poly.type
_entity_poly.pdbx_seq_one_letter_code
_entity_poly.pdbx_strand_id
1 'polypeptide(L)'
;MSLSQDVASIRESILRIIREAEIFEENDHGLNQSQCQILLELQRLHTLTIIELSRLLSQNKSTTSRNIKFLQDNQYIMQLVDPTDNRLKPYTLTKKGRDLVKAIDEKASEAIIEALSILNKEDLVTAVKGLELFSSALYHSRLQVNYQIRPMKEDDGIPLGKIILQVLGEFNARELTSAYEDEEVRFMHKVYSQEGYIFYTVVKDGQVRGGVGISPLQDAGKDCCEVRKMYLLPEDRGFGLGRKVLERCLEKARSIGYKTAYAKTATRMPQAITLFQKLDFNVTTSPLKEENKNHSFIWFSRNL
;
A
#
# COMPACT_ATOMS: atom_id res chain seq x y z
N MET A 1 6.22 -28.13 -1.09
CA MET A 1 5.21 -28.21 -0.01
C MET A 1 3.91 -27.63 -0.55
N SER A 2 2.74 -28.09 -0.08
CA SER A 2 1.46 -27.50 -0.49
C SER A 2 1.16 -26.24 0.34
N LEU A 3 0.44 -25.27 -0.20
CA LEU A 3 0.06 -24.05 0.51
C LEU A 3 -0.58 -24.33 1.88
N SER A 4 -1.34 -25.41 2.00
CA SER A 4 -1.96 -25.84 3.27
C SER A 4 -0.93 -26.27 4.34
N GLN A 5 0.15 -26.91 3.92
CA GLN A 5 1.26 -27.29 4.83
C GLN A 5 2.02 -26.05 5.30
N ASP A 6 2.28 -25.11 4.38
CA ASP A 6 2.93 -23.84 4.72
C ASP A 6 2.10 -23.02 5.71
N VAL A 7 0.78 -22.95 5.53
CA VAL A 7 -0.13 -22.27 6.46
C VAL A 7 -0.11 -22.91 7.86
N ALA A 8 -0.12 -24.25 7.94
CA ALA A 8 -0.05 -24.95 9.23
C ALA A 8 1.28 -24.66 9.98
N SER A 9 2.41 -24.76 9.27
CA SER A 9 3.73 -24.50 9.81
C SER A 9 3.89 -23.05 10.29
N ILE A 10 3.44 -22.08 9.50
CA ILE A 10 3.47 -20.66 9.87
C ILE A 10 2.62 -20.41 11.13
N ARG A 11 1.40 -20.96 11.17
CA ARG A 11 0.51 -20.83 12.33
C ARG A 11 1.12 -21.38 13.59
N GLU A 12 1.72 -22.57 13.53
CA GLU A 12 2.41 -23.19 14.67
C GLU A 12 3.59 -22.33 15.14
N SER A 13 4.40 -21.83 14.21
CA SER A 13 5.52 -20.95 14.51
C SER A 13 5.08 -19.65 15.20
N ILE A 14 4.00 -19.02 14.72
CA ILE A 14 3.43 -17.80 15.34
C ILE A 14 2.99 -18.09 16.78
N LEU A 15 2.26 -19.18 17.01
CA LEU A 15 1.78 -19.54 18.35
C LEU A 15 2.95 -19.82 19.31
N ARG A 16 4.03 -20.43 18.80
CA ARG A 16 5.26 -20.66 19.56
C ARG A 16 5.96 -19.34 19.89
N ILE A 17 6.14 -18.47 18.92
CA ILE A 17 6.76 -17.13 19.12
C ILE A 17 6.00 -16.35 20.20
N ILE A 18 4.65 -16.31 20.12
CA ILE A 18 3.83 -15.59 21.10
C ILE A 18 4.04 -16.13 22.51
N ARG A 19 4.10 -17.45 22.66
CA ARG A 19 4.26 -18.10 23.96
C ARG A 19 5.67 -17.93 24.51
N GLU A 20 6.71 -18.24 23.72
CA GLU A 20 8.09 -18.28 24.19
C GLU A 20 8.70 -16.87 24.35
N ALA A 21 8.23 -15.89 23.60
CA ALA A 21 8.71 -14.51 23.70
C ALA A 21 7.91 -13.66 24.72
N GLU A 22 6.93 -14.25 25.40
CA GLU A 22 6.12 -13.59 26.45
C GLU A 22 5.54 -12.23 26.03
N ILE A 23 5.31 -12.06 24.70
CA ILE A 23 4.99 -10.77 24.05
C ILE A 23 3.73 -10.09 24.65
N PHE A 24 2.90 -10.87 25.36
CA PHE A 24 1.61 -10.42 25.88
C PHE A 24 1.39 -10.72 27.38
N GLU A 25 2.43 -11.02 28.12
CA GLU A 25 2.31 -11.12 29.56
C GLU A 25 1.91 -9.78 30.18
N GLU A 26 1.21 -9.85 31.30
CA GLU A 26 0.80 -8.65 32.05
C GLU A 26 2.02 -7.80 32.37
N ASN A 27 2.07 -6.61 31.81
CA ASN A 27 3.15 -5.67 32.14
C ASN A 27 2.91 -5.09 33.54
N ASP A 28 3.98 -4.87 34.27
CA ASP A 28 3.99 -4.33 35.64
C ASP A 28 3.35 -2.93 35.75
N HIS A 29 2.87 -2.38 34.62
CA HIS A 29 2.31 -1.03 34.52
C HIS A 29 0.78 -0.99 34.42
N GLY A 30 0.10 -2.15 34.50
CA GLY A 30 -1.36 -2.25 34.44
C GLY A 30 -1.99 -1.83 33.10
N LEU A 31 -1.22 -1.87 32.01
CA LEU A 31 -1.69 -1.55 30.66
C LEU A 31 -2.21 -2.83 29.98
N ASN A 32 -3.34 -2.72 29.31
CA ASN A 32 -3.76 -3.79 28.41
C ASN A 32 -2.99 -3.77 27.08
N GLN A 33 -3.01 -4.88 26.37
CA GLN A 33 -2.34 -5.07 25.09
C GLN A 33 -2.59 -3.90 24.09
N SER A 34 -3.84 -3.45 23.99
CA SER A 34 -4.19 -2.37 23.07
C SER A 34 -3.58 -1.03 23.46
N GLN A 35 -3.45 -0.78 24.74
CA GLN A 35 -2.80 0.43 25.27
C GLN A 35 -1.31 0.41 25.00
N CYS A 36 -0.65 -0.74 25.22
CA CYS A 36 0.76 -0.92 24.83
C CYS A 36 0.97 -0.70 23.35
N GLN A 37 0.14 -1.31 22.50
CA GLN A 37 0.23 -1.14 21.05
C GLN A 37 0.05 0.33 20.61
N ILE A 38 -0.87 1.09 21.22
CA ILE A 38 -1.03 2.53 20.94
C ILE A 38 0.26 3.29 21.25
N LEU A 39 0.88 3.03 22.39
CA LEU A 39 2.13 3.69 22.79
C LEU A 39 3.27 3.35 21.83
N LEU A 40 3.44 2.09 21.47
CA LEU A 40 4.47 1.62 20.50
C LEU A 40 4.28 2.24 19.12
N GLU A 41 3.04 2.32 18.62
CA GLU A 41 2.77 2.96 17.32
C GLU A 41 3.02 4.47 17.35
N LEU A 42 2.72 5.15 18.47
CA LEU A 42 3.06 6.56 18.64
C LEU A 42 4.57 6.80 18.77
N GLN A 43 5.32 5.86 19.35
CA GLN A 43 6.79 5.90 19.35
C GLN A 43 7.35 5.78 17.93
N ARG A 44 6.79 4.89 17.13
CA ARG A 44 7.25 4.61 15.77
C ARG A 44 6.90 5.71 14.76
N LEU A 45 5.69 6.26 14.85
CA LEU A 45 5.12 7.20 13.86
C LEU A 45 5.00 8.64 14.38
N HIS A 46 5.40 8.90 15.63
CA HIS A 46 5.42 10.17 16.32
C HIS A 46 4.05 10.79 16.58
N THR A 47 3.19 10.90 15.57
CA THR A 47 1.85 11.49 15.71
C THR A 47 0.81 10.66 14.96
N LEU A 48 -0.33 10.38 15.58
CA LEU A 48 -1.44 9.64 14.99
C LEU A 48 -2.78 10.18 15.45
N THR A 49 -3.74 10.23 14.54
CA THR A 49 -5.13 10.49 14.84
C THR A 49 -5.83 9.23 15.37
N ILE A 50 -6.98 9.39 16.02
CA ILE A 50 -7.80 8.25 16.46
C ILE A 50 -8.22 7.32 15.32
N ILE A 51 -8.41 7.87 14.11
CA ILE A 51 -8.79 7.10 12.92
C ILE A 51 -7.62 6.22 12.47
N GLU A 52 -6.41 6.78 12.44
CA GLU A 52 -5.20 6.03 12.08
C GLU A 52 -4.90 4.95 13.11
N LEU A 53 -4.97 5.26 14.41
CA LEU A 53 -4.82 4.28 15.49
C LEU A 53 -5.85 3.15 15.39
N SER A 54 -7.13 3.47 15.15
CA SER A 54 -8.17 2.45 14.95
C SER A 54 -7.87 1.52 13.79
N ARG A 55 -7.33 2.05 12.68
CA ARG A 55 -6.91 1.25 11.51
C ARG A 55 -5.71 0.37 11.82
N LEU A 56 -4.65 0.94 12.40
CA LEU A 56 -3.42 0.22 12.74
C LEU A 56 -3.71 -0.95 13.66
N LEU A 57 -4.53 -0.73 14.68
CA LEU A 57 -4.88 -1.73 15.68
C LEU A 57 -6.02 -2.67 15.27
N SER A 58 -6.65 -2.45 14.12
CA SER A 58 -7.87 -3.19 13.71
C SER A 58 -8.99 -3.15 14.75
N GLN A 59 -9.18 -2.03 15.41
CA GLN A 59 -10.17 -1.83 16.43
C GLN A 59 -11.24 -0.84 15.97
N ASN A 60 -12.44 -0.96 16.56
CA ASN A 60 -13.45 0.06 16.33
C ASN A 60 -13.09 1.37 17.05
N LYS A 61 -13.58 2.48 16.51
CA LYS A 61 -13.28 3.82 17.02
C LYS A 61 -13.65 3.99 18.52
N SER A 62 -14.72 3.34 19.01
CA SER A 62 -15.16 3.46 20.40
C SER A 62 -14.19 2.79 21.38
N THR A 63 -13.64 1.63 21.02
CA THR A 63 -12.61 0.94 21.82
C THR A 63 -11.32 1.73 21.82
N THR A 64 -10.86 2.19 20.66
CA THR A 64 -9.67 3.04 20.54
C THR A 64 -9.82 4.32 21.36
N SER A 65 -10.99 4.98 21.31
CA SER A 65 -11.26 6.20 22.08
C SER A 65 -11.15 5.96 23.58
N ARG A 66 -11.65 4.83 24.09
CA ARG A 66 -11.55 4.49 25.52
C ARG A 66 -10.09 4.27 25.94
N ASN A 67 -9.31 3.57 25.14
CA ASN A 67 -7.89 3.35 25.41
C ASN A 67 -7.10 4.66 25.35
N ILE A 68 -7.36 5.52 24.37
CA ILE A 68 -6.77 6.86 24.28
C ILE A 68 -7.10 7.69 25.52
N LYS A 69 -8.36 7.71 25.94
CA LYS A 69 -8.77 8.43 27.14
C LYS A 69 -8.01 7.95 28.37
N PHE A 70 -7.91 6.63 28.59
CA PHE A 70 -7.13 6.05 29.67
C PHE A 70 -5.66 6.53 29.64
N LEU A 71 -5.02 6.48 28.46
CA LEU A 71 -3.63 6.90 28.30
C LEU A 71 -3.43 8.41 28.52
N GLN A 72 -4.41 9.24 28.14
CA GLN A 72 -4.40 10.68 28.43
C GLN A 72 -4.59 10.97 29.91
N ASP A 73 -5.57 10.33 30.56
CA ASP A 73 -5.86 10.51 32.01
C ASP A 73 -4.63 10.12 32.85
N ASN A 74 -3.84 9.14 32.40
CA ASN A 74 -2.57 8.74 32.99
C ASN A 74 -1.35 9.55 32.50
N GLN A 75 -1.56 10.56 31.66
CA GLN A 75 -0.52 11.45 31.16
C GLN A 75 0.59 10.75 30.32
N TYR A 76 0.29 9.62 29.69
CA TYR A 76 1.22 8.95 28.80
C TYR A 76 1.22 9.54 27.39
N ILE A 77 0.07 10.04 26.94
CA ILE A 77 -0.11 10.71 25.65
C ILE A 77 -0.76 12.07 25.82
N MET A 78 -0.53 12.94 24.86
CA MET A 78 -1.20 14.23 24.78
C MET A 78 -1.76 14.46 23.38
N GLN A 79 -2.82 15.24 23.30
CA GLN A 79 -3.39 15.68 22.04
C GLN A 79 -2.66 16.94 21.57
N LEU A 80 -2.26 16.96 20.32
CA LEU A 80 -1.72 18.17 19.69
C LEU A 80 -2.89 19.03 19.20
N VAL A 81 -2.81 20.31 19.47
CA VAL A 81 -3.76 21.30 18.96
C VAL A 81 -3.10 22.00 17.79
N ASP A 82 -3.67 21.85 16.59
CA ASP A 82 -3.27 22.65 15.44
C ASP A 82 -4.07 23.96 15.49
N PRO A 83 -3.39 25.12 15.56
CA PRO A 83 -4.07 26.42 15.60
C PRO A 83 -4.82 26.75 14.30
N THR A 84 -4.47 26.07 13.19
CA THR A 84 -4.97 26.36 11.85
C THR A 84 -6.04 25.40 11.37
N ASP A 85 -6.06 24.14 11.88
CA ASP A 85 -7.08 23.14 11.54
C ASP A 85 -7.57 22.36 12.77
N ASN A 86 -8.71 22.76 13.28
CA ASN A 86 -9.37 22.11 14.43
C ASN A 86 -9.95 20.72 14.11
N ARG A 87 -9.87 20.26 12.85
CA ARG A 87 -10.46 18.97 12.41
C ARG A 87 -9.53 17.79 12.66
N LEU A 88 -8.23 18.02 12.63
CA LEU A 88 -7.20 17.02 12.90
C LEU A 88 -6.72 17.17 14.34
N LYS A 89 -6.94 16.15 15.15
CA LYS A 89 -6.54 16.10 16.57
C LYS A 89 -5.59 14.90 16.76
N PRO A 90 -4.33 15.00 16.30
CA PRO A 90 -3.37 13.93 16.47
C PRO A 90 -2.89 13.83 17.92
N TYR A 91 -2.49 12.65 18.31
CA TYR A 91 -1.91 12.33 19.61
C TYR A 91 -0.41 12.08 19.45
N THR A 92 0.34 12.38 20.52
CA THR A 92 1.77 12.08 20.63
C THR A 92 2.10 11.63 22.05
N LEU A 93 3.28 10.99 22.22
CA LEU A 93 3.77 10.61 23.54
C LEU A 93 4.21 11.83 24.35
N THR A 94 3.88 11.85 25.64
CA THR A 94 4.51 12.75 26.62
C THR A 94 5.92 12.25 26.97
N LYS A 95 6.66 12.97 27.79
CA LYS A 95 7.92 12.47 28.35
C LYS A 95 7.67 11.18 29.15
N LYS A 96 6.66 11.17 30.04
CA LYS A 96 6.26 10.00 30.82
C LYS A 96 5.91 8.80 29.92
N GLY A 97 5.20 9.05 28.79
CA GLY A 97 4.87 8.02 27.83
C GLY A 97 6.10 7.43 27.14
N ARG A 98 7.07 8.27 26.74
CA ARG A 98 8.33 7.79 26.15
C ARG A 98 9.16 6.96 27.13
N ASP A 99 9.26 7.39 28.38
CA ASP A 99 9.99 6.66 29.41
C ASP A 99 9.34 5.28 29.67
N LEU A 100 7.99 5.22 29.67
CA LEU A 100 7.25 3.98 29.80
C LEU A 100 7.45 3.04 28.61
N VAL A 101 7.36 3.57 27.37
CA VAL A 101 7.60 2.76 26.15
C VAL A 101 8.99 2.16 26.17
N LYS A 102 10.00 2.93 26.59
CA LYS A 102 11.37 2.44 26.72
C LYS A 102 11.47 1.25 27.67
N ALA A 103 10.83 1.33 28.83
CA ALA A 103 10.81 0.24 29.81
C ALA A 103 10.09 -1.02 29.28
N ILE A 104 8.96 -0.84 28.55
CA ILE A 104 8.23 -1.94 27.93
C ILE A 104 9.10 -2.60 26.83
N ASP A 105 9.77 -1.80 26.00
CA ASP A 105 10.60 -2.28 24.88
C ASP A 105 11.83 -3.02 25.37
N GLU A 106 12.49 -2.53 26.43
CA GLU A 106 13.64 -3.18 27.06
C GLU A 106 13.27 -4.56 27.59
N LYS A 107 12.15 -4.71 28.32
CA LYS A 107 11.69 -6.00 28.84
C LYS A 107 11.30 -6.96 27.73
N ALA A 108 10.52 -6.52 26.74
CA ALA A 108 10.11 -7.34 25.60
C ALA A 108 11.28 -7.76 24.72
N SER A 109 12.37 -6.99 24.70
CA SER A 109 13.55 -7.26 23.90
C SER A 109 14.45 -8.34 24.51
N GLU A 110 14.45 -8.56 25.82
CA GLU A 110 15.37 -9.49 26.49
C GLU A 110 15.25 -10.91 25.95
N ALA A 111 14.04 -11.49 25.93
CA ALA A 111 13.80 -12.82 25.40
C ALA A 111 14.14 -12.94 23.89
N ILE A 112 13.84 -11.88 23.13
CA ILE A 112 14.16 -11.84 21.70
C ILE A 112 15.68 -11.79 21.48
N ILE A 113 16.41 -10.97 22.24
CA ILE A 113 17.86 -10.85 22.16
C ILE A 113 18.51 -12.20 22.50
N GLU A 114 18.07 -12.87 23.56
CA GLU A 114 18.56 -14.19 23.94
C GLU A 114 18.33 -15.20 22.80
N ALA A 115 17.13 -15.28 22.26
CA ALA A 115 16.80 -16.16 21.14
C ALA A 115 17.65 -15.88 19.89
N LEU A 116 17.85 -14.59 19.55
CA LEU A 116 18.65 -14.20 18.40
C LEU A 116 20.15 -14.46 18.59
N SER A 117 20.64 -14.47 19.83
CA SER A 117 22.05 -14.76 20.14
C SER A 117 22.47 -16.21 19.82
N ILE A 118 21.52 -17.14 19.75
CA ILE A 118 21.73 -18.54 19.41
C ILE A 118 21.89 -18.74 17.89
N LEU A 119 21.38 -17.81 17.08
CA LEU A 119 21.41 -17.92 15.62
C LEU A 119 22.77 -17.51 15.05
N ASN A 120 23.23 -18.23 14.03
CA ASN A 120 24.32 -17.74 13.21
C ASN A 120 23.87 -16.54 12.35
N LYS A 121 24.83 -15.83 11.75
CA LYS A 121 24.56 -14.59 11.00
C LYS A 121 23.62 -14.79 9.80
N GLU A 122 23.68 -15.93 9.11
CA GLU A 122 22.86 -16.22 7.95
C GLU A 122 21.41 -16.53 8.36
N ASP A 123 21.22 -17.34 9.39
CA ASP A 123 19.91 -17.67 9.95
C ASP A 123 19.25 -16.43 10.56
N LEU A 124 20.01 -15.56 11.23
CA LEU A 124 19.52 -14.30 11.77
C LEU A 124 18.94 -13.41 10.65
N VAL A 125 19.68 -13.21 9.56
CA VAL A 125 19.20 -12.41 8.40
C VAL A 125 17.95 -13.05 7.80
N THR A 126 17.91 -14.37 7.69
CA THR A 126 16.76 -15.10 7.14
C THR A 126 15.53 -14.97 8.03
N ALA A 127 15.69 -15.09 9.34
CA ALA A 127 14.59 -14.96 10.31
C ALA A 127 13.99 -13.55 10.30
N VAL A 128 14.84 -12.52 10.38
CA VAL A 128 14.40 -11.12 10.34
C VAL A 128 13.64 -10.82 9.04
N LYS A 129 14.23 -11.16 7.90
CA LYS A 129 13.61 -10.94 6.58
C LYS A 129 12.30 -11.71 6.41
N GLY A 130 12.23 -12.96 6.90
CA GLY A 130 11.01 -13.78 6.87
C GLY A 130 9.87 -13.14 7.67
N LEU A 131 10.16 -12.67 8.89
CA LEU A 131 9.18 -11.98 9.75
C LEU A 131 8.73 -10.66 9.15
N GLU A 132 9.64 -9.86 8.60
CA GLU A 132 9.29 -8.60 7.92
C GLU A 132 8.39 -8.84 6.71
N LEU A 133 8.71 -9.79 5.86
CA LEU A 133 7.92 -10.14 4.68
C LEU A 133 6.53 -10.64 5.08
N PHE A 134 6.44 -11.52 6.06
CA PHE A 134 5.18 -12.10 6.48
C PHE A 134 4.29 -11.08 7.21
N SER A 135 4.83 -10.30 8.13
CA SER A 135 4.09 -9.22 8.82
C SER A 135 3.58 -8.17 7.84
N SER A 136 4.40 -7.77 6.86
CA SER A 136 4.00 -6.87 5.78
C SER A 136 2.87 -7.46 4.93
N ALA A 137 2.94 -8.75 4.59
CA ALA A 137 1.89 -9.43 3.83
C ALA A 137 0.56 -9.48 4.59
N LEU A 138 0.59 -9.79 5.89
CA LEU A 138 -0.60 -9.77 6.75
C LEU A 138 -1.19 -8.37 6.87
N TYR A 139 -0.34 -7.37 7.07
CA TYR A 139 -0.77 -5.96 7.14
C TYR A 139 -1.46 -5.53 5.84
N HIS A 140 -0.84 -5.78 4.68
CA HIS A 140 -1.42 -5.46 3.37
C HIS A 140 -2.71 -6.24 3.09
N SER A 141 -2.77 -7.52 3.42
CA SER A 141 -3.99 -8.34 3.27
C SER A 141 -5.15 -7.76 4.08
N ARG A 142 -4.89 -7.36 5.32
CA ARG A 142 -5.89 -6.75 6.21
C ARG A 142 -6.40 -5.40 5.68
N LEU A 143 -5.50 -4.56 5.16
CA LEU A 143 -5.87 -3.25 4.62
C LEU A 143 -6.65 -3.34 3.32
N GLN A 144 -6.56 -4.49 2.62
CA GLN A 144 -7.34 -4.76 1.42
C GLN A 144 -8.78 -5.24 1.71
N VAL A 145 -9.15 -5.44 2.97
CA VAL A 145 -10.54 -5.73 3.34
C VAL A 145 -11.41 -4.55 2.88
N ASN A 146 -12.51 -4.85 2.19
CA ASN A 146 -13.44 -3.90 1.56
C ASN A 146 -12.99 -3.32 0.21
N TYR A 147 -11.77 -3.61 -0.28
CA TYR A 147 -11.44 -3.26 -1.66
C TYR A 147 -11.88 -4.35 -2.64
N GLN A 148 -12.50 -3.91 -3.71
CA GLN A 148 -12.84 -4.75 -4.86
C GLN A 148 -12.07 -4.29 -6.09
N ILE A 149 -11.48 -5.22 -6.80
CA ILE A 149 -10.91 -4.98 -8.13
C ILE A 149 -11.83 -5.66 -9.12
N ARG A 150 -12.46 -4.88 -9.99
CA ARG A 150 -13.43 -5.36 -10.96
C ARG A 150 -13.26 -4.64 -12.31
N PRO A 151 -13.77 -5.21 -13.41
CA PRO A 151 -13.87 -4.48 -14.67
C PRO A 151 -14.60 -3.15 -14.47
N MET A 152 -14.19 -2.13 -15.20
CA MET A 152 -14.80 -0.80 -15.18
C MET A 152 -16.27 -0.88 -15.59
N LYS A 153 -17.10 -0.12 -14.89
CA LYS A 153 -18.51 0.12 -15.26
C LYS A 153 -18.65 1.52 -15.84
N GLU A 154 -19.78 1.78 -16.48
CA GLU A 154 -20.08 3.08 -17.10
C GLU A 154 -19.97 4.23 -16.10
N ASP A 155 -20.57 4.07 -14.92
CA ASP A 155 -20.58 5.08 -13.86
C ASP A 155 -19.20 5.35 -13.23
N ASP A 156 -18.20 4.50 -13.46
CA ASP A 156 -16.85 4.68 -12.96
C ASP A 156 -16.07 5.76 -13.75
N GLY A 157 -16.45 6.05 -14.98
CA GLY A 157 -15.67 6.89 -15.89
C GLY A 157 -15.44 8.31 -15.35
N ILE A 158 -16.47 8.97 -14.85
CA ILE A 158 -16.38 10.33 -14.29
C ILE A 158 -15.52 10.34 -13.00
N PRO A 159 -15.75 9.47 -12.00
CA PRO A 159 -14.87 9.38 -10.84
C PRO A 159 -13.40 9.11 -11.20
N LEU A 160 -13.13 8.19 -12.12
CA LEU A 160 -11.78 7.88 -12.57
C LEU A 160 -11.09 9.09 -13.20
N GLY A 161 -11.77 9.81 -14.09
CA GLY A 161 -11.24 11.04 -14.68
C GLY A 161 -10.83 12.06 -13.63
N LYS A 162 -11.67 12.28 -12.60
CA LYS A 162 -11.36 13.20 -11.49
C LYS A 162 -10.13 12.74 -10.71
N ILE A 163 -10.00 11.44 -10.42
CA ILE A 163 -8.86 10.86 -9.71
C ILE A 163 -7.58 11.04 -10.52
N ILE A 164 -7.61 10.78 -11.82
CA ILE A 164 -6.46 10.96 -12.71
C ILE A 164 -5.97 12.42 -12.65
N LEU A 165 -6.87 13.39 -12.80
CA LEU A 165 -6.52 14.80 -12.76
C LEU A 165 -5.98 15.25 -11.39
N GLN A 166 -6.55 14.72 -10.30
CA GLN A 166 -6.08 14.97 -8.94
C GLN A 166 -4.65 14.47 -8.76
N VAL A 167 -4.38 13.21 -9.13
CA VAL A 167 -3.06 12.59 -8.97
C VAL A 167 -2.01 13.25 -9.86
N LEU A 168 -2.34 13.60 -11.09
CA LEU A 168 -1.43 14.35 -11.96
C LEU A 168 -1.06 15.71 -11.35
N GLY A 169 -2.02 16.37 -10.69
CA GLY A 169 -1.77 17.62 -9.98
C GLY A 169 -0.82 17.48 -8.80
N GLU A 170 -0.90 16.36 -8.07
CA GLU A 170 -0.02 16.04 -6.93
C GLU A 170 1.46 15.96 -7.34
N PHE A 171 1.75 15.41 -8.51
CA PHE A 171 3.12 15.26 -9.02
C PHE A 171 3.58 16.40 -9.93
N ASN A 172 2.86 17.50 -10.01
CA ASN A 172 3.11 18.58 -10.98
C ASN A 172 3.26 18.05 -12.42
N ALA A 173 2.55 16.98 -12.74
CA ALA A 173 2.63 16.30 -14.04
C ALA A 173 1.53 16.76 -15.02
N ARG A 174 0.74 17.77 -14.67
CA ARG A 174 -0.34 18.32 -15.54
C ARG A 174 0.18 18.86 -16.84
N GLU A 175 1.35 19.51 -16.82
CA GLU A 175 1.99 20.09 -18.00
C GLU A 175 2.62 19.03 -18.92
N LEU A 176 2.92 17.83 -18.38
CA LEU A 176 3.51 16.73 -19.12
C LEU A 176 2.46 15.91 -19.89
N THR A 177 1.19 16.13 -19.58
CA THR A 177 0.10 15.39 -20.20
C THR A 177 -1.00 16.37 -20.59
N SER A 178 -1.51 16.26 -21.81
CA SER A 178 -2.74 16.95 -22.24
C SER A 178 -3.99 16.37 -21.54
N ALA A 179 -3.85 15.90 -20.29
CA ALA A 179 -4.88 15.11 -19.61
C ALA A 179 -6.23 15.82 -19.47
N TYR A 180 -6.24 17.17 -19.43
CA TYR A 180 -7.48 17.95 -19.45
C TYR A 180 -8.18 17.97 -20.81
N GLU A 181 -7.41 17.81 -21.88
CA GLU A 181 -7.88 17.76 -23.28
C GLU A 181 -7.95 16.32 -23.80
N ASP A 182 -7.45 15.37 -23.01
CA ASP A 182 -7.41 13.95 -23.35
C ASP A 182 -8.84 13.38 -23.33
N GLU A 183 -9.36 13.10 -24.53
CA GLU A 183 -10.68 12.48 -24.70
C GLU A 183 -10.78 11.15 -23.93
N GLU A 184 -9.66 10.43 -23.79
CA GLU A 184 -9.61 9.22 -22.99
C GLU A 184 -9.99 9.46 -21.52
N VAL A 185 -9.57 10.57 -20.92
CA VAL A 185 -9.93 10.93 -19.54
C VAL A 185 -11.39 11.39 -19.41
N ARG A 186 -11.92 12.04 -20.45
CA ARG A 186 -13.31 12.51 -20.47
C ARG A 186 -14.30 11.37 -20.70
N PHE A 187 -13.95 10.42 -21.53
CA PHE A 187 -14.83 9.34 -22.00
C PHE A 187 -14.27 7.96 -21.67
N MET A 188 -13.71 7.78 -20.49
CA MET A 188 -13.05 6.55 -20.02
C MET A 188 -13.81 5.29 -20.40
N HIS A 189 -15.11 5.20 -20.07
CA HIS A 189 -15.92 4.01 -20.35
C HIS A 189 -16.02 3.74 -21.85
N LYS A 190 -16.30 4.76 -22.68
CA LYS A 190 -16.38 4.62 -24.13
C LYS A 190 -15.08 4.11 -24.74
N VAL A 191 -13.93 4.61 -24.27
CA VAL A 191 -12.62 4.20 -24.77
C VAL A 191 -12.31 2.77 -24.37
N TYR A 192 -12.50 2.42 -23.09
CA TYR A 192 -12.14 1.10 -22.59
C TYR A 192 -13.22 0.01 -22.80
N SER A 193 -14.33 0.33 -23.50
CA SER A 193 -15.30 -0.64 -24.00
C SER A 193 -14.96 -1.17 -25.40
N GLN A 194 -13.90 -0.67 -26.04
CA GLN A 194 -13.46 -1.11 -27.37
C GLN A 194 -12.76 -2.47 -27.30
N GLU A 195 -12.74 -3.18 -28.40
CA GLU A 195 -12.04 -4.47 -28.52
C GLU A 195 -10.53 -4.28 -28.29
N GLY A 196 -9.94 -5.16 -27.51
CA GLY A 196 -8.52 -5.07 -27.11
C GLY A 196 -8.24 -4.14 -25.94
N TYR A 197 -9.19 -3.31 -25.52
CA TYR A 197 -9.05 -2.44 -24.37
C TYR A 197 -9.51 -3.14 -23.09
N ILE A 198 -8.84 -2.84 -21.99
CA ILE A 198 -9.14 -3.41 -20.67
C ILE A 198 -9.01 -2.29 -19.65
N PHE A 199 -9.94 -2.19 -18.71
CA PHE A 199 -9.76 -1.35 -17.52
C PHE A 199 -10.29 -2.06 -16.28
N TYR A 200 -9.47 -2.11 -15.25
CA TYR A 200 -9.87 -2.56 -13.92
C TYR A 200 -9.92 -1.39 -12.95
N THR A 201 -11.06 -1.26 -12.31
CA THR A 201 -11.33 -0.23 -11.29
C THR A 201 -11.12 -0.81 -9.90
N VAL A 202 -10.45 -0.05 -9.05
CA VAL A 202 -10.33 -0.29 -7.62
C VAL A 202 -11.46 0.45 -6.92
N VAL A 203 -12.28 -0.26 -6.17
CA VAL A 203 -13.46 0.26 -5.45
C VAL A 203 -13.34 -0.08 -3.98
N LYS A 204 -13.68 0.85 -3.10
CA LYS A 204 -13.78 0.64 -1.66
C LYS A 204 -15.10 1.18 -1.15
N ASP A 205 -15.86 0.36 -0.42
CA ASP A 205 -17.15 0.74 0.14
C ASP A 205 -18.09 1.40 -0.93
N GLY A 206 -18.07 0.87 -2.15
CA GLY A 206 -18.85 1.37 -3.29
C GLY A 206 -18.25 2.60 -4.00
N GLN A 207 -17.18 3.20 -3.49
CA GLN A 207 -16.54 4.37 -4.07
C GLN A 207 -15.33 3.99 -4.94
N VAL A 208 -15.21 4.59 -6.11
CA VAL A 208 -14.04 4.45 -6.98
C VAL A 208 -12.82 5.10 -6.32
N ARG A 209 -11.71 4.36 -6.27
CA ARG A 209 -10.44 4.76 -5.64
C ARG A 209 -9.27 4.82 -6.62
N GLY A 210 -9.48 4.43 -7.86
CA GLY A 210 -8.52 4.43 -8.95
C GLY A 210 -8.62 3.19 -9.83
N GLY A 211 -7.58 2.92 -10.60
CA GLY A 211 -7.55 1.77 -11.49
C GLY A 211 -6.34 1.74 -12.40
N VAL A 212 -6.37 0.83 -13.37
CA VAL A 212 -5.38 0.71 -14.44
C VAL A 212 -6.06 0.22 -15.72
N GLY A 213 -5.63 0.77 -16.84
CA GLY A 213 -6.04 0.36 -18.17
C GLY A 213 -4.92 -0.25 -18.99
N ILE A 214 -5.34 -1.01 -19.99
CA ILE A 214 -4.49 -1.50 -21.08
C ILE A 214 -5.17 -1.18 -22.41
N SER A 215 -4.41 -0.70 -23.37
CA SER A 215 -4.85 -0.49 -24.75
C SER A 215 -3.90 -1.16 -25.74
N PRO A 216 -4.36 -1.47 -26.97
CA PRO A 216 -3.43 -1.81 -28.05
C PRO A 216 -2.36 -0.73 -28.20
N LEU A 217 -1.12 -1.10 -28.35
CA LEU A 217 -0.06 -0.15 -28.69
C LEU A 217 0.03 -0.07 -30.22
N GLN A 218 -0.44 1.06 -30.76
CA GLN A 218 -0.39 1.29 -32.21
C GLN A 218 1.04 1.29 -32.69
N ASP A 219 1.26 0.83 -33.91
CA ASP A 219 2.57 0.77 -34.59
C ASP A 219 3.64 -0.16 -33.98
N ALA A 220 3.30 -0.87 -32.87
CA ALA A 220 4.21 -1.80 -32.20
C ALA A 220 3.89 -3.30 -32.43
N GLY A 221 2.88 -3.61 -33.26
CA GLY A 221 2.40 -4.98 -33.51
C GLY A 221 1.12 -5.34 -32.74
N LYS A 222 0.33 -6.24 -33.33
CA LYS A 222 -1.00 -6.61 -32.82
C LYS A 222 -0.98 -7.33 -31.47
N ASP A 223 0.15 -7.89 -31.09
CA ASP A 223 0.37 -8.62 -29.83
C ASP A 223 1.03 -7.75 -28.74
N CYS A 224 1.14 -6.43 -29.00
CA CYS A 224 1.70 -5.48 -28.07
C CYS A 224 0.59 -4.59 -27.46
N CYS A 225 0.66 -4.38 -26.15
CA CYS A 225 -0.23 -3.47 -25.45
C CYS A 225 0.53 -2.46 -24.59
N GLU A 226 -0.13 -1.37 -24.22
CA GLU A 226 0.40 -0.35 -23.32
C GLU A 226 -0.43 -0.30 -22.03
N VAL A 227 0.26 -0.30 -20.88
CA VAL A 227 -0.34 -0.01 -19.58
C VAL A 227 -0.58 1.50 -19.47
N ARG A 228 -1.82 1.89 -19.28
CA ARG A 228 -2.26 3.28 -19.28
C ARG A 228 -3.10 3.63 -18.05
N LYS A 229 -3.13 4.93 -17.71
CA LYS A 229 -4.03 5.48 -16.70
C LYS A 229 -3.99 4.73 -15.35
N MET A 230 -2.78 4.37 -14.91
CA MET A 230 -2.56 3.70 -13.64
C MET A 230 -2.47 4.71 -12.51
N TYR A 231 -3.56 4.93 -11.80
CA TYR A 231 -3.66 5.90 -10.73
C TYR A 231 -4.47 5.36 -9.55
N LEU A 232 -4.02 5.67 -8.34
CA LEU A 232 -4.72 5.43 -7.07
C LEU A 232 -4.67 6.69 -6.23
N LEU A 233 -5.74 6.95 -5.49
CA LEU A 233 -5.77 8.04 -4.51
C LEU A 233 -4.66 7.86 -3.47
N PRO A 234 -4.06 8.96 -2.94
CA PRO A 234 -2.94 8.92 -2.00
C PRO A 234 -3.19 8.00 -0.80
N GLU A 235 -4.36 8.10 -0.21
CA GLU A 235 -4.76 7.32 0.97
C GLU A 235 -4.95 5.83 0.72
N ASP A 236 -4.95 5.40 -0.54
CA ASP A 236 -5.11 3.99 -0.95
C ASP A 236 -3.81 3.39 -1.50
N ARG A 237 -2.70 4.13 -1.45
CA ARG A 237 -1.37 3.66 -1.85
C ARG A 237 -0.65 2.94 -0.71
N GLY A 238 0.40 2.20 -1.05
CA GLY A 238 1.20 1.47 -0.07
C GLY A 238 0.61 0.14 0.38
N PHE A 239 -0.64 -0.19 0.00
CA PHE A 239 -1.36 -1.40 0.42
C PHE A 239 -1.26 -2.56 -0.59
N GLY A 240 -0.35 -2.48 -1.56
CA GLY A 240 -0.21 -3.50 -2.60
C GLY A 240 -1.32 -3.50 -3.66
N LEU A 241 -2.29 -2.58 -3.59
CA LEU A 241 -3.42 -2.51 -4.52
C LEU A 241 -2.96 -2.24 -5.96
N GLY A 242 -1.99 -1.34 -6.15
CA GLY A 242 -1.42 -1.04 -7.46
C GLY A 242 -0.84 -2.28 -8.12
N ARG A 243 -0.08 -3.10 -7.37
CA ARG A 243 0.43 -4.39 -7.84
C ARG A 243 -0.70 -5.32 -8.24
N LYS A 244 -1.66 -5.54 -7.35
CA LYS A 244 -2.76 -6.49 -7.54
C LYS A 244 -3.66 -6.13 -8.74
N VAL A 245 -3.98 -4.83 -8.91
CA VAL A 245 -4.82 -4.40 -10.05
C VAL A 245 -4.06 -4.50 -11.36
N LEU A 246 -2.75 -4.19 -11.38
CA LEU A 246 -1.93 -4.32 -12.58
C LEU A 246 -1.73 -5.79 -12.97
N GLU A 247 -1.40 -6.68 -12.03
CA GLU A 247 -1.28 -8.13 -12.28
C GLU A 247 -2.57 -8.67 -12.90
N ARG A 248 -3.73 -8.33 -12.34
CA ARG A 248 -5.02 -8.75 -12.88
C ARG A 248 -5.29 -8.23 -14.30
N CYS A 249 -4.87 -7.00 -14.57
CA CYS A 249 -4.98 -6.39 -15.89
C CYS A 249 -4.07 -7.10 -16.90
N LEU A 250 -2.84 -7.43 -16.53
CA LEU A 250 -1.88 -8.16 -17.35
C LEU A 250 -2.31 -9.63 -17.62
N GLU A 251 -2.88 -10.30 -16.62
CA GLU A 251 -3.47 -11.64 -16.79
C GLU A 251 -4.58 -11.61 -17.84
N LYS A 252 -5.47 -10.61 -17.76
CA LYS A 252 -6.53 -10.44 -18.76
C LYS A 252 -5.95 -10.11 -20.13
N ALA A 253 -4.94 -9.24 -20.24
CA ALA A 253 -4.25 -8.92 -21.48
C ALA A 253 -3.67 -10.18 -22.13
N ARG A 254 -2.96 -11.01 -21.37
CA ARG A 254 -2.46 -12.31 -21.84
C ARG A 254 -3.60 -13.20 -22.36
N SER A 255 -4.72 -13.25 -21.65
CA SER A 255 -5.86 -14.11 -22.02
C SER A 255 -6.54 -13.72 -23.32
N ILE A 256 -6.38 -12.48 -23.80
CA ILE A 256 -6.93 -11.99 -25.06
C ILE A 256 -5.88 -11.88 -26.18
N GLY A 257 -4.67 -12.39 -25.95
CA GLY A 257 -3.67 -12.61 -26.99
C GLY A 257 -2.47 -11.65 -27.00
N TYR A 258 -2.38 -10.70 -26.07
CA TYR A 258 -1.18 -9.88 -25.93
C TYR A 258 0.00 -10.71 -25.41
N LYS A 259 1.18 -10.48 -25.96
CA LYS A 259 2.44 -11.14 -25.60
C LYS A 259 3.43 -10.19 -24.94
N THR A 260 3.32 -8.90 -25.23
CA THR A 260 4.22 -7.88 -24.66
C THR A 260 3.42 -6.71 -24.14
N ALA A 261 3.69 -6.32 -22.91
CA ALA A 261 3.16 -5.11 -22.29
C ALA A 261 4.26 -4.06 -22.20
N TYR A 262 3.94 -2.87 -22.67
CA TYR A 262 4.74 -1.66 -22.49
C TYR A 262 4.11 -0.76 -21.45
N ALA A 263 4.93 0.05 -20.79
CA ALA A 263 4.46 1.09 -19.88
C ALA A 263 5.33 2.33 -20.04
N LYS A 264 4.72 3.51 -20.02
CA LYS A 264 5.41 4.80 -20.02
C LYS A 264 5.05 5.54 -18.75
N THR A 265 6.05 6.03 -18.03
CA THR A 265 5.81 6.84 -16.83
C THR A 265 6.75 8.02 -16.74
N ALA A 266 6.30 9.11 -16.11
CA ALA A 266 7.15 10.27 -15.90
C ALA A 266 8.22 9.97 -14.83
N THR A 267 9.43 10.52 -14.99
CA THR A 267 10.52 10.40 -14.03
C THR A 267 10.16 10.94 -12.63
N ARG A 268 9.17 11.84 -12.58
CA ARG A 268 8.62 12.40 -11.33
C ARG A 268 7.68 11.47 -10.57
N MET A 269 7.41 10.25 -11.07
CA MET A 269 6.53 9.26 -10.46
C MET A 269 7.32 8.04 -9.92
N PRO A 270 8.12 8.19 -8.85
CA PRO A 270 9.02 7.13 -8.36
C PRO A 270 8.28 5.87 -7.92
N GLN A 271 7.05 6.00 -7.42
CA GLN A 271 6.24 4.84 -6.99
C GLN A 271 5.86 3.96 -8.19
N ALA A 272 5.52 4.56 -9.33
CA ALA A 272 5.21 3.82 -10.56
C ALA A 272 6.45 3.11 -11.11
N ILE A 273 7.61 3.80 -11.12
CA ILE A 273 8.89 3.22 -11.53
C ILE A 273 9.22 1.99 -10.69
N THR A 274 9.19 2.14 -9.36
CA THR A 274 9.44 1.03 -8.42
C THR A 274 8.47 -0.13 -8.60
N LEU A 275 7.19 0.17 -8.88
CA LEU A 275 6.19 -0.87 -9.09
C LEU A 275 6.43 -1.65 -10.37
N PHE A 276 6.73 -0.98 -11.47
CA PHE A 276 7.06 -1.66 -12.73
C PHE A 276 8.28 -2.55 -12.59
N GLN A 277 9.35 -2.09 -11.93
CA GLN A 277 10.54 -2.89 -11.64
C GLN A 277 10.22 -4.13 -10.79
N LYS A 278 9.40 -3.98 -9.73
CA LYS A 278 8.96 -5.10 -8.88
C LYS A 278 8.04 -6.10 -9.58
N LEU A 279 7.50 -5.75 -10.73
CA LEU A 279 6.66 -6.59 -11.58
C LEU A 279 7.40 -7.06 -12.84
N ASP A 280 8.73 -7.13 -12.77
CA ASP A 280 9.60 -7.65 -13.82
C ASP A 280 9.48 -6.91 -15.17
N PHE A 281 9.09 -5.63 -15.11
CA PHE A 281 9.23 -4.76 -16.26
C PHE A 281 10.66 -4.24 -16.34
N ASN A 282 11.27 -4.42 -17.49
CA ASN A 282 12.63 -3.93 -17.78
C ASN A 282 12.57 -2.56 -18.45
N VAL A 283 13.50 -1.69 -18.11
CA VAL A 283 13.66 -0.41 -18.80
C VAL A 283 14.02 -0.68 -20.26
N THR A 284 13.35 -0.01 -21.17
CA THR A 284 13.54 -0.17 -22.60
C THR A 284 13.51 1.18 -23.32
N THR A 285 13.87 1.17 -24.59
CA THR A 285 13.65 2.32 -25.46
C THR A 285 12.18 2.41 -25.87
N SER A 286 11.71 3.62 -26.24
CA SER A 286 10.36 3.78 -26.78
C SER A 286 10.12 2.82 -27.94
N PRO A 287 9.02 2.05 -27.96
CA PRO A 287 8.63 1.23 -29.10
C PRO A 287 8.07 2.09 -30.26
N LEU A 288 7.77 3.36 -30.02
CA LEU A 288 7.23 4.29 -31.02
C LEU A 288 8.36 5.08 -31.67
N LYS A 289 8.42 5.08 -33.00
CA LYS A 289 9.50 5.72 -33.78
C LYS A 289 9.52 7.25 -33.68
N GLU A 290 8.36 7.87 -33.42
CA GLU A 290 8.20 9.32 -33.46
C GLU A 290 8.19 10.00 -32.05
N GLU A 291 8.34 9.25 -30.97
CA GLU A 291 8.47 9.91 -29.68
C GLU A 291 9.82 10.61 -29.56
N ASN A 292 9.76 11.94 -29.55
CA ASN A 292 10.89 12.77 -29.15
C ASN A 292 11.42 12.22 -27.81
N LYS A 293 12.73 11.96 -27.75
CA LYS A 293 13.44 11.54 -26.53
C LYS A 293 13.37 12.64 -25.46
N ASN A 294 12.17 12.88 -24.95
CA ASN A 294 12.00 13.78 -23.84
C ASN A 294 12.44 13.03 -22.58
N HIS A 295 13.53 13.46 -21.97
CA HIS A 295 14.11 12.89 -20.74
C HIS A 295 13.14 12.89 -19.54
N SER A 296 11.93 13.40 -19.71
CA SER A 296 10.89 13.41 -18.67
C SER A 296 10.14 12.09 -18.50
N PHE A 297 10.37 11.10 -19.37
CA PHE A 297 9.68 9.81 -19.36
C PHE A 297 10.65 8.63 -19.44
N ILE A 298 10.22 7.52 -18.81
CA ILE A 298 10.90 6.23 -18.88
C ILE A 298 9.93 5.22 -19.49
N TRP A 299 10.44 4.42 -20.43
CA TRP A 299 9.73 3.30 -21.01
C TRP A 299 10.14 1.99 -20.35
N PHE A 300 9.17 1.13 -20.17
CA PHE A 300 9.31 -0.21 -19.63
C PHE A 300 8.67 -1.21 -20.57
N SER A 301 9.18 -2.45 -20.60
CA SER A 301 8.57 -3.58 -21.29
C SER A 301 8.60 -4.85 -20.46
N ARG A 302 7.60 -5.70 -20.65
CA ARG A 302 7.49 -7.02 -20.02
C ARG A 302 6.85 -8.00 -20.99
N ASN A 303 7.42 -9.21 -21.07
CA ASN A 303 6.75 -10.35 -21.74
C ASN A 303 5.63 -10.87 -20.85
N LEU A 304 4.45 -11.13 -21.44
CA LEU A 304 3.24 -11.58 -20.74
C LEU A 304 3.13 -13.10 -20.71
#